data_7872c0ced4e96ed6c8146b33da9374c9
#
_entry.id   7872c0ced4e96ed6c8146b33da9374c9
#
_cell.length_a   1.000
_cell.length_b   1.000
_cell.length_c   1.000
_cell.angle_alpha   90.00
_cell.angle_beta   90.00
_cell.angle_gamma   90.00
#
_symmetry.space_group_name_H-M   'P 1'
#
loop_
_entity.id
_entity.type
_entity.pdbx_description
1 polymer ?
#
loop_
_entity_poly.entity_id
_entity_poly.type
_entity_poly.pdbx_seq_one_letter_code
_entity_poly.pdbx_strand_id
1 'polypeptide(L)'
;MVTCSNLKIKAYGKINLALDIVGKRDDGYHMLNTVMQSVSCFDLLDFTLSEGKGIELTCKLDSFPKGEDNIITKAYHAFADFTHIDFGCKITVNVEKNLPSQAGMGGGSADAAATLRALDFMFDTRLTDEQLCSIGVALGADVPFCITGGTRLCQGVGEIMSNLPSPDCAFVIIKPDVGISTPEAFKKYDSISNPKRCNMDVLLRYIGGGKLFGICSNLFNVLEYAADREEITHAVQELKNSGALSALMTGSGSAVFGVFLDIASAQTAAEKLSGWSYKCVCQPVKQGWEFVY
;
A
#
# COMPACT_ATOMS: atom_id res chain seq x y z
N MET A 1 8.43 26.55 12.31
CA MET A 1 7.80 26.78 13.65
C MET A 1 7.06 25.49 14.00
N VAL A 2 7.12 24.99 15.24
CA VAL A 2 6.38 23.77 15.62
C VAL A 2 4.90 24.10 15.72
N THR A 3 4.05 23.38 14.97
CA THR A 3 2.59 23.60 14.92
C THR A 3 1.86 22.87 16.05
N CYS A 4 2.32 21.67 16.38
CA CYS A 4 1.77 20.85 17.47
C CYS A 4 2.84 19.91 18.04
N SER A 5 2.69 19.54 19.32
CA SER A 5 3.61 18.61 20.00
C SER A 5 3.17 17.15 19.92
N ASN A 6 1.92 16.91 19.54
CA ASN A 6 1.36 15.56 19.38
C ASN A 6 0.52 15.51 18.10
N LEU A 7 0.64 14.43 17.34
CA LEU A 7 -0.10 14.23 16.09
C LEU A 7 -0.32 12.73 15.87
N LYS A 8 -1.56 12.35 15.59
CA LYS A 8 -1.89 10.99 15.15
C LYS A 8 -2.24 10.98 13.68
N ILE A 9 -1.77 9.98 12.96
CA ILE A 9 -2.02 9.80 11.54
C ILE A 9 -2.28 8.34 11.21
N LYS A 10 -3.35 8.07 10.45
CA LYS A 10 -3.59 6.78 9.81
C LYS A 10 -2.75 6.69 8.54
N ALA A 11 -2.05 5.60 8.37
CA ALA A 11 -1.31 5.23 7.18
C ALA A 11 -2.10 4.14 6.43
N TYR A 12 -2.83 4.51 5.38
CA TYR A 12 -3.71 3.59 4.66
C TYR A 12 -2.92 2.62 3.79
N GLY A 13 -3.31 1.34 3.84
CA GLY A 13 -2.79 0.32 2.94
C GLY A 13 -3.27 0.51 1.50
N LYS A 14 -2.71 -0.26 0.59
CA LYS A 14 -3.11 -0.29 -0.82
C LYS A 14 -3.34 -1.71 -1.31
N ILE A 15 -4.09 -1.82 -2.40
CA ILE A 15 -4.17 -3.00 -3.24
C ILE A 15 -3.88 -2.63 -4.70
N ASN A 16 -3.57 -3.63 -5.53
CA ASN A 16 -3.44 -3.46 -6.98
C ASN A 16 -4.65 -4.11 -7.66
N LEU A 17 -5.53 -3.29 -8.26
CA LEU A 17 -6.64 -3.77 -9.10
C LEU A 17 -6.14 -4.37 -10.40
N ALA A 18 -5.02 -3.84 -10.90
CA ALA A 18 -4.23 -4.47 -11.96
C ALA A 18 -2.75 -4.27 -11.68
N LEU A 19 -1.94 -5.27 -12.04
CA LEU A 19 -0.48 -5.17 -12.06
C LEU A 19 0.06 -5.95 -13.25
N ASP A 20 0.68 -5.23 -14.17
CA ASP A 20 1.38 -5.78 -15.32
C ASP A 20 2.82 -5.24 -15.36
N ILE A 21 3.73 -6.04 -15.90
CA ILE A 21 5.13 -5.67 -16.12
C ILE A 21 5.31 -5.48 -17.62
N VAL A 22 5.55 -4.25 -18.05
CA VAL A 22 5.58 -3.87 -19.48
C VAL A 22 6.99 -3.79 -20.06
N GLY A 23 8.01 -3.96 -19.24
CA GLY A 23 9.41 -3.95 -19.67
C GLY A 23 10.36 -4.03 -18.48
N LYS A 24 11.64 -3.98 -18.78
CA LYS A 24 12.74 -3.93 -17.80
C LYS A 24 13.74 -2.87 -18.23
N ARG A 25 14.20 -2.04 -17.28
CA ARG A 25 15.20 -1.01 -17.49
C ARG A 25 16.62 -1.62 -17.45
N ASP A 26 17.59 -0.92 -17.98
CA ASP A 26 18.99 -1.34 -17.99
C ASP A 26 19.58 -1.45 -16.56
N ASP A 27 19.02 -0.70 -15.60
CA ASP A 27 19.39 -0.76 -14.18
C ASP A 27 18.75 -1.95 -13.43
N GLY A 28 17.97 -2.78 -14.14
CA GLY A 28 17.33 -3.99 -13.62
C GLY A 28 15.93 -3.78 -13.04
N TYR A 29 15.43 -2.54 -12.91
CA TYR A 29 14.07 -2.28 -12.45
C TYR A 29 13.05 -2.66 -13.53
N HIS A 30 11.93 -3.25 -13.07
CA HIS A 30 10.80 -3.57 -13.95
C HIS A 30 9.93 -2.34 -14.19
N MET A 31 9.56 -2.11 -15.45
CA MET A 31 8.57 -1.10 -15.80
C MET A 31 7.17 -1.66 -15.58
N LEU A 32 6.41 -0.99 -14.74
CA LEU A 32 5.09 -1.38 -14.33
C LEU A 32 4.01 -0.62 -15.12
N ASN A 33 2.86 -1.25 -15.26
CA ASN A 33 1.60 -0.64 -15.63
C ASN A 33 0.55 -1.19 -14.66
N THR A 34 0.19 -0.41 -13.64
CA THR A 34 -0.60 -0.90 -12.52
C THR A 34 -1.69 0.10 -12.14
N VAL A 35 -2.85 -0.41 -11.73
CA VAL A 35 -3.88 0.39 -11.08
C VAL A 35 -3.85 0.10 -9.60
N MET A 36 -3.46 1.10 -8.81
CA MET A 36 -3.42 1.02 -7.35
C MET A 36 -4.66 1.69 -6.75
N GLN A 37 -5.11 1.13 -5.62
CA GLN A 37 -6.24 1.63 -4.82
C GLN A 37 -5.86 1.68 -3.35
N SER A 38 -5.97 2.86 -2.72
CA SER A 38 -5.89 2.98 -1.26
C SER A 38 -7.13 2.39 -0.60
N VAL A 39 -6.95 1.66 0.48
CA VAL A 39 -8.03 0.97 1.21
C VAL A 39 -8.08 1.40 2.67
N SER A 40 -9.27 1.31 3.30
CA SER A 40 -9.50 1.80 4.65
C SER A 40 -8.85 0.98 5.79
N CYS A 41 -8.10 -0.09 5.48
CA CYS A 41 -7.20 -0.74 6.43
C CYS A 41 -5.96 0.15 6.63
N PHE A 42 -5.50 0.34 7.85
CA PHE A 42 -4.42 1.30 8.15
C PHE A 42 -3.54 0.87 9.32
N ASP A 43 -2.31 1.36 9.33
CA ASP A 43 -1.47 1.46 10.51
C ASP A 43 -1.69 2.82 11.18
N LEU A 44 -1.56 2.90 12.51
CA LEU A 44 -1.69 4.16 13.24
C LEU A 44 -0.32 4.58 13.77
N LEU A 45 0.11 5.79 13.43
CA LEU A 45 1.33 6.39 13.91
C LEU A 45 0.98 7.57 14.84
N ASP A 46 1.54 7.54 16.06
CA ASP A 46 1.35 8.60 17.08
C ASP A 46 2.69 9.27 17.34
N PHE A 47 2.83 10.51 16.88
CA PHE A 47 4.03 11.33 16.98
C PHE A 47 3.96 12.20 18.23
N THR A 48 5.05 12.23 19.00
CA THR A 48 5.19 13.08 20.20
C THR A 48 6.55 13.77 20.16
N LEU A 49 6.56 15.09 20.37
CA LEU A 49 7.79 15.88 20.51
C LEU A 49 8.17 16.01 21.98
N SER A 50 9.44 15.89 22.29
CA SER A 50 10.00 16.07 23.62
C SER A 50 11.38 16.72 23.58
N GLU A 51 11.93 17.06 24.73
CA GLU A 51 13.31 17.52 24.86
C GLU A 51 14.29 16.41 24.40
N GLY A 52 15.34 16.81 23.68
CA GLY A 52 16.37 15.90 23.16
C GLY A 52 16.55 16.06 21.66
N LYS A 53 17.11 15.04 21.02
CA LYS A 53 17.36 15.00 19.57
C LYS A 53 17.08 13.63 18.99
N GLY A 54 16.79 13.60 17.69
CA GLY A 54 16.65 12.39 16.88
C GLY A 54 15.24 11.81 16.92
N ILE A 55 15.13 10.57 16.45
CA ILE A 55 13.86 9.82 16.37
C ILE A 55 13.94 8.54 17.17
N GLU A 56 12.85 8.19 17.85
CA GLU A 56 12.70 6.92 18.57
C GLU A 56 11.39 6.25 18.14
N LEU A 57 11.47 4.96 17.82
CA LEU A 57 10.32 4.17 17.40
C LEU A 57 9.89 3.21 18.51
N THR A 58 8.61 3.15 18.81
CA THR A 58 8.00 2.17 19.70
C THR A 58 6.89 1.40 18.96
N CYS A 59 6.80 0.11 19.25
CA CYS A 59 5.77 -0.77 18.70
C CYS A 59 5.61 -1.97 19.63
N LYS A 60 4.37 -2.46 19.76
CA LYS A 60 4.08 -3.68 20.58
C LYS A 60 4.56 -4.96 19.93
N LEU A 61 4.78 -4.97 18.60
CA LEU A 61 5.28 -6.15 17.89
C LEU A 61 6.80 -6.26 18.08
N ASP A 62 7.27 -7.37 18.63
CA ASP A 62 8.70 -7.62 18.84
C ASP A 62 9.49 -7.69 17.53
N SER A 63 8.85 -8.18 16.46
CA SER A 63 9.45 -8.27 15.12
C SER A 63 9.54 -6.95 14.39
N PHE A 64 8.97 -5.85 14.92
CA PHE A 64 9.04 -4.53 14.30
C PHE A 64 10.46 -3.94 14.46
N PRO A 65 11.16 -3.63 13.37
CA PRO A 65 12.49 -3.01 13.45
C PRO A 65 12.37 -1.60 14.01
N LYS A 66 13.20 -1.25 15.02
CA LYS A 66 13.15 0.06 15.72
C LYS A 66 14.40 0.91 15.44
N GLY A 67 15.33 0.43 14.62
CA GLY A 67 16.61 1.09 14.32
C GLY A 67 16.62 1.86 12.98
N GLU A 68 17.83 2.17 12.55
CA GLU A 68 18.12 2.95 11.33
C GLU A 68 17.61 2.28 10.03
N ASP A 69 17.45 0.95 10.03
CA ASP A 69 16.91 0.22 8.88
C ASP A 69 15.40 0.39 8.70
N ASN A 70 14.67 0.90 9.72
CA ASN A 70 13.25 1.13 9.62
C ASN A 70 12.95 2.26 8.62
N ILE A 71 11.94 2.06 7.79
CA ILE A 71 11.55 3.02 6.75
C ILE A 71 11.03 4.36 7.34
N ILE A 72 10.45 4.35 8.56
CA ILE A 72 10.05 5.56 9.28
C ILE A 72 11.28 6.39 9.65
N THR A 73 12.33 5.74 10.18
CA THR A 73 13.61 6.39 10.49
C THR A 73 14.26 6.95 9.22
N LYS A 74 14.25 6.16 8.13
CA LYS A 74 14.76 6.63 6.84
C LYS A 74 13.97 7.82 6.30
N ALA A 75 12.64 7.83 6.47
CA ALA A 75 11.79 8.94 6.06
C ALA A 75 12.09 10.22 6.88
N TYR A 76 12.33 10.08 8.18
CA TYR A 76 12.76 11.18 9.03
C TYR A 76 14.08 11.81 8.54
N HIS A 77 15.09 11.00 8.27
CA HIS A 77 16.38 11.49 7.77
C HIS A 77 16.26 12.13 6.37
N ALA A 78 15.56 11.46 5.46
CA ALA A 78 15.36 11.99 4.09
C ALA A 78 14.59 13.31 4.10
N PHE A 79 13.63 13.48 5.01
CA PHE A 79 12.91 14.74 5.17
C PHE A 79 13.82 15.84 5.72
N ALA A 80 14.63 15.55 6.75
CA ALA A 80 15.60 16.50 7.32
C ALA A 80 16.62 16.97 6.26
N ASP A 81 17.16 16.03 5.50
CA ASP A 81 18.13 16.31 4.44
C ASP A 81 17.53 17.18 3.33
N PHE A 82 16.32 16.90 2.89
CA PHE A 82 15.62 17.65 1.84
C PHE A 82 15.27 19.06 2.27
N THR A 83 14.79 19.23 3.51
CA THR A 83 14.35 20.53 4.04
C THR A 83 15.45 21.32 4.71
N HIS A 84 16.62 20.72 4.95
CA HIS A 84 17.72 21.28 5.75
C HIS A 84 17.29 21.70 7.16
N ILE A 85 16.28 21.04 7.73
CA ILE A 85 15.74 21.37 9.04
C ILE A 85 16.54 20.69 10.15
N ASP A 86 16.95 21.44 11.17
CA ASP A 86 17.29 20.87 12.50
C ASP A 86 16.02 20.90 13.34
N PHE A 87 15.47 19.73 13.62
CA PHE A 87 14.22 19.61 14.39
C PHE A 87 14.35 20.18 15.81
N GLY A 88 15.57 20.20 16.39
CA GLY A 88 15.83 20.76 17.71
C GLY A 88 15.12 20.04 18.85
N CYS A 89 14.50 18.90 18.60
CA CYS A 89 13.73 18.10 19.56
C CYS A 89 13.88 16.61 19.27
N LYS A 90 13.47 15.77 20.22
CA LYS A 90 13.32 14.34 20.05
C LYS A 90 11.90 14.06 19.54
N ILE A 91 11.79 13.24 18.49
CA ILE A 91 10.51 12.77 17.94
C ILE A 91 10.33 11.30 18.33
N THR A 92 9.31 11.00 19.14
CA THR A 92 8.92 9.62 19.43
C THR A 92 7.74 9.25 18.57
N VAL A 93 7.81 8.11 17.88
CA VAL A 93 6.73 7.59 17.04
C VAL A 93 6.29 6.24 17.60
N ASN A 94 5.06 6.20 18.16
CA ASN A 94 4.46 4.95 18.56
C ASN A 94 3.63 4.38 17.39
N VAL A 95 3.99 3.18 16.94
CA VAL A 95 3.39 2.54 15.76
C VAL A 95 2.49 1.39 16.18
N GLU A 96 1.21 1.50 15.82
CA GLU A 96 0.26 0.40 15.92
C GLU A 96 0.14 -0.27 14.54
N LYS A 97 0.79 -1.43 14.39
CA LYS A 97 0.83 -2.18 13.14
C LYS A 97 -0.39 -3.07 12.99
N ASN A 98 -1.28 -2.69 12.08
CA ASN A 98 -2.47 -3.46 11.69
C ASN A 98 -2.36 -4.01 10.27
N LEU A 99 -1.52 -3.43 9.42
CA LEU A 99 -1.24 -3.95 8.09
C LEU A 99 -0.22 -5.10 8.16
N PRO A 100 -0.48 -6.24 7.50
CA PRO A 100 0.39 -7.39 7.57
C PRO A 100 1.68 -7.17 6.77
N SER A 101 2.80 -7.69 7.29
CA SER A 101 4.08 -7.68 6.57
C SER A 101 4.10 -8.68 5.42
N GLN A 102 4.89 -8.40 4.36
CA GLN A 102 5.07 -9.27 3.18
C GLN A 102 3.73 -9.69 2.57
N ALA A 103 2.81 -8.75 2.44
CA ALA A 103 1.44 -8.97 1.99
C ALA A 103 1.10 -8.29 0.66
N GLY A 104 2.00 -7.50 0.07
CA GLY A 104 1.70 -6.69 -1.12
C GLY A 104 0.78 -5.49 -0.85
N MET A 105 0.50 -5.15 0.42
CA MET A 105 -0.40 -4.06 0.83
C MET A 105 0.31 -2.72 1.07
N GLY A 106 1.62 -2.64 0.90
CA GLY A 106 2.38 -1.40 1.00
C GLY A 106 2.52 -0.83 2.41
N GLY A 107 2.38 -1.63 3.48
CA GLY A 107 2.35 -1.14 4.86
C GLY A 107 3.57 -0.28 5.24
N GLY A 108 4.79 -0.72 4.92
CA GLY A 108 5.98 0.10 5.18
C GLY A 108 5.98 1.41 4.37
N SER A 109 5.57 1.36 3.10
CA SER A 109 5.48 2.56 2.25
C SER A 109 4.41 3.54 2.76
N ALA A 110 3.31 3.02 3.31
CA ALA A 110 2.27 3.82 3.96
C ALA A 110 2.82 4.49 5.24
N ASP A 111 3.57 3.76 6.07
CA ASP A 111 4.21 4.31 7.26
C ASP A 111 5.20 5.44 6.90
N ALA A 112 6.02 5.25 5.86
CA ALA A 112 6.94 6.28 5.36
C ALA A 112 6.20 7.52 4.86
N ALA A 113 5.15 7.33 4.06
CA ALA A 113 4.31 8.43 3.55
C ALA A 113 3.65 9.22 4.68
N ALA A 114 3.07 8.51 5.66
CA ALA A 114 2.46 9.13 6.83
C ALA A 114 3.50 9.89 7.67
N THR A 115 4.74 9.37 7.77
CA THR A 115 5.84 10.06 8.45
C THR A 115 6.20 11.37 7.75
N LEU A 116 6.37 11.37 6.43
CA LEU A 116 6.66 12.58 5.65
C LEU A 116 5.55 13.64 5.84
N ARG A 117 4.28 13.22 5.80
CA ARG A 117 3.13 14.10 6.02
C ARG A 117 3.05 14.65 7.44
N ALA A 118 3.33 13.80 8.44
CA ALA A 118 3.35 14.24 9.83
C ALA A 118 4.44 15.29 10.08
N LEU A 119 5.65 15.06 9.57
CA LEU A 119 6.76 16.00 9.71
C LEU A 119 6.47 17.33 8.98
N ASP A 120 5.93 17.27 7.75
CA ASP A 120 5.53 18.47 7.00
C ASP A 120 4.53 19.32 7.80
N PHE A 121 3.50 18.69 8.36
CA PHE A 121 2.48 19.36 9.16
C PHE A 121 3.04 19.91 10.48
N MET A 122 3.77 19.07 11.26
CA MET A 122 4.26 19.43 12.58
C MET A 122 5.28 20.57 12.54
N PHE A 123 6.08 20.66 11.50
CA PHE A 123 7.13 21.67 11.33
C PHE A 123 6.79 22.79 10.34
N ASP A 124 5.52 22.83 9.84
CA ASP A 124 4.99 23.88 8.94
C ASP A 124 5.90 24.13 7.71
N THR A 125 6.42 23.04 7.12
CA THR A 125 7.33 23.16 5.97
C THR A 125 6.60 23.40 4.66
N ARG A 126 5.29 23.09 4.59
CA ARG A 126 4.38 23.36 3.46
C ARG A 126 4.89 22.80 2.12
N LEU A 127 5.44 21.59 2.16
CA LEU A 127 5.89 20.94 0.95
C LEU A 127 4.69 20.55 0.08
N THR A 128 4.86 20.67 -1.24
CA THR A 128 3.87 20.17 -2.19
C THR A 128 3.88 18.65 -2.25
N ASP A 129 2.81 18.06 -2.79
CA ASP A 129 2.75 16.62 -3.02
C ASP A 129 3.94 16.13 -3.89
N GLU A 130 4.33 16.90 -4.90
CA GLU A 130 5.46 16.59 -5.77
C GLU A 130 6.79 16.56 -5.00
N GLN A 131 6.99 17.51 -4.08
CA GLN A 131 8.20 17.55 -3.24
C GLN A 131 8.25 16.36 -2.28
N LEU A 132 7.14 16.05 -1.60
CA LEU A 132 7.04 14.88 -0.74
C LEU A 132 7.23 13.57 -1.53
N CYS A 133 6.65 13.47 -2.73
CA CYS A 133 6.85 12.33 -3.63
C CYS A 133 8.31 12.19 -4.06
N SER A 134 9.02 13.31 -4.29
CA SER A 134 10.45 13.27 -4.64
C SER A 134 11.31 12.70 -3.51
N ILE A 135 10.98 13.01 -2.25
CA ILE A 135 11.59 12.37 -1.07
C ILE A 135 11.20 10.88 -1.04
N GLY A 136 9.92 10.60 -1.26
CA GLY A 136 9.34 9.26 -1.14
C GLY A 136 9.91 8.23 -2.12
N VAL A 137 10.21 8.64 -3.36
CA VAL A 137 10.78 7.75 -4.39
C VAL A 137 12.07 7.06 -3.93
N ALA A 138 12.93 7.80 -3.21
CA ALA A 138 14.18 7.25 -2.68
C ALA A 138 13.97 6.24 -1.55
N LEU A 139 12.83 6.29 -0.87
CA LEU A 139 12.47 5.39 0.22
C LEU A 139 11.83 4.08 -0.27
N GLY A 140 11.07 4.16 -1.38
CA GLY A 140 10.44 3.00 -1.98
C GLY A 140 9.42 3.36 -3.08
N ALA A 141 9.27 2.47 -4.05
CA ALA A 141 8.45 2.68 -5.25
C ALA A 141 6.95 2.98 -4.94
N ASP A 142 6.40 2.40 -3.88
CA ASP A 142 5.00 2.61 -3.48
C ASP A 142 4.79 3.87 -2.61
N VAL A 143 5.87 4.51 -2.09
CA VAL A 143 5.75 5.67 -1.18
C VAL A 143 5.05 6.86 -1.84
N PRO A 144 5.37 7.25 -3.10
CA PRO A 144 4.64 8.33 -3.78
C PRO A 144 3.14 8.07 -3.91
N PHE A 145 2.75 6.84 -4.20
CA PHE A 145 1.34 6.46 -4.20
C PHE A 145 0.70 6.61 -2.82
N CYS A 146 1.37 6.17 -1.76
CA CYS A 146 0.86 6.30 -0.38
C CYS A 146 0.76 7.76 0.09
N ILE A 147 1.62 8.66 -0.44
CA ILE A 147 1.53 10.10 -0.18
C ILE A 147 0.26 10.70 -0.80
N THR A 148 -0.05 10.31 -2.02
CA THR A 148 -1.15 10.90 -2.81
C THR A 148 -2.47 10.15 -2.66
N GLY A 149 -2.43 8.84 -2.54
CA GLY A 149 -3.58 7.96 -2.31
C GLY A 149 -4.62 7.93 -3.44
N GLY A 150 -5.80 7.38 -3.12
CA GLY A 150 -6.93 7.26 -4.03
C GLY A 150 -6.85 6.05 -4.96
N THR A 151 -7.40 6.19 -6.17
CA THR A 151 -7.26 5.24 -7.27
C THR A 151 -6.38 5.87 -8.33
N ARG A 152 -5.29 5.21 -8.72
CA ARG A 152 -4.36 5.77 -9.70
C ARG A 152 -3.85 4.71 -10.67
N LEU A 153 -3.71 5.13 -11.93
CA LEU A 153 -2.82 4.45 -12.86
C LEU A 153 -1.40 4.87 -12.53
N CYS A 154 -0.54 3.88 -12.23
CA CYS A 154 0.87 4.10 -11.93
C CYS A 154 1.73 3.39 -12.97
N GLN A 155 2.66 4.10 -13.55
CA GLN A 155 3.54 3.65 -14.64
C GLN A 155 5.01 3.93 -14.29
N GLY A 156 5.95 3.50 -15.15
CA GLY A 156 7.38 3.58 -14.85
C GLY A 156 7.77 2.53 -13.81
N VAL A 157 8.46 2.91 -12.75
CA VAL A 157 8.67 2.06 -11.57
C VAL A 157 7.56 2.25 -10.51
N GLY A 158 6.50 3.05 -10.84
CA GLY A 158 5.35 3.38 -9.99
C GLY A 158 5.17 4.88 -9.76
N GLU A 159 6.12 5.72 -10.23
CA GLU A 159 6.20 7.15 -9.97
C GLU A 159 5.36 8.03 -10.91
N ILE A 160 5.02 7.53 -12.10
CA ILE A 160 4.19 8.28 -13.06
C ILE A 160 2.74 7.97 -12.77
N MET A 161 2.02 8.91 -12.16
CA MET A 161 0.69 8.67 -11.64
C MET A 161 -0.38 9.52 -12.31
N SER A 162 -1.51 8.89 -12.67
CA SER A 162 -2.72 9.56 -13.17
C SER A 162 -3.92 9.19 -12.33
N ASN A 163 -4.76 10.19 -12.00
CA ASN A 163 -5.95 9.99 -11.17
C ASN A 163 -7.03 9.18 -11.94
N LEU A 164 -7.67 8.29 -11.21
CA LEU A 164 -8.84 7.54 -11.65
C LEU A 164 -9.98 7.68 -10.65
N PRO A 165 -11.25 7.54 -11.10
CA PRO A 165 -12.36 7.44 -10.15
C PRO A 165 -12.25 6.16 -9.32
N SER A 166 -12.55 6.25 -8.02
CA SER A 166 -12.59 5.07 -7.16
C SER A 166 -13.83 4.23 -7.45
N PRO A 167 -13.72 2.89 -7.50
CA PRO A 167 -14.88 2.02 -7.63
C PRO A 167 -15.75 2.10 -6.37
N ASP A 168 -17.06 2.06 -6.55
CA ASP A 168 -18.02 1.94 -5.45
C ASP A 168 -18.21 0.46 -5.11
N CYS A 169 -17.50 -0.01 -4.09
CA CYS A 169 -17.45 -1.40 -3.68
C CYS A 169 -16.84 -1.55 -2.28
N ALA A 170 -16.82 -2.78 -1.78
CA ALA A 170 -16.05 -3.13 -0.59
C ALA A 170 -15.09 -4.30 -0.89
N PHE A 171 -14.12 -4.48 -0.02
CA PHE A 171 -13.14 -5.55 -0.11
C PHE A 171 -13.11 -6.38 1.17
N VAL A 172 -12.89 -7.67 1.01
CA VAL A 172 -12.36 -8.52 2.08
C VAL A 172 -10.94 -8.90 1.68
N ILE A 173 -9.99 -8.63 2.55
CA ILE A 173 -8.58 -8.97 2.33
C ILE A 173 -8.22 -10.07 3.32
N ILE A 174 -7.67 -11.16 2.83
CA ILE A 174 -7.14 -12.26 3.63
C ILE A 174 -5.68 -12.52 3.27
N LYS A 175 -4.92 -13.05 4.21
CA LYS A 175 -3.53 -13.41 3.98
C LYS A 175 -3.26 -14.80 4.55
N PRO A 176 -2.68 -15.71 3.75
CA PRO A 176 -2.14 -16.98 4.25
C PRO A 176 -0.89 -16.75 5.12
N ASP A 177 -0.50 -17.75 5.89
CA ASP A 177 0.67 -17.69 6.78
C ASP A 177 2.02 -17.57 6.05
N VAL A 178 2.02 -17.69 4.73
CA VAL A 178 3.22 -17.52 3.91
C VAL A 178 3.47 -16.05 3.58
N GLY A 179 4.74 -15.67 3.54
CA GLY A 179 5.21 -14.39 3.00
C GLY A 179 5.84 -14.58 1.63
N ILE A 180 5.70 -13.60 0.75
CA ILE A 180 6.41 -13.55 -0.53
C ILE A 180 7.28 -12.29 -0.54
N SER A 181 8.58 -12.47 -0.74
CA SER A 181 9.47 -11.32 -0.89
C SER A 181 9.31 -10.73 -2.29
N THR A 182 9.25 -9.41 -2.37
CA THR A 182 9.11 -8.71 -3.66
C THR A 182 10.21 -9.08 -4.67
N PRO A 183 11.50 -9.11 -4.29
CA PRO A 183 12.56 -9.56 -5.20
C PRO A 183 12.36 -10.99 -5.73
N GLU A 184 11.88 -11.91 -4.87
CA GLU A 184 11.61 -13.29 -5.28
C GLU A 184 10.46 -13.36 -6.31
N ALA A 185 9.38 -12.60 -6.10
CA ALA A 185 8.26 -12.56 -7.04
C ALA A 185 8.69 -12.07 -8.43
N PHE A 186 9.47 -10.99 -8.49
CA PHE A 186 9.99 -10.47 -9.76
C PHE A 186 10.99 -11.42 -10.43
N LYS A 187 11.85 -12.09 -9.65
CA LYS A 187 12.77 -13.10 -10.18
C LYS A 187 12.04 -14.29 -10.80
N LYS A 188 10.95 -14.74 -10.18
CA LYS A 188 10.10 -15.80 -10.75
C LYS A 188 9.43 -15.31 -12.04
N TYR A 189 8.90 -14.08 -12.06
CA TYR A 189 8.36 -13.50 -13.29
C TYR A 189 9.39 -13.51 -14.43
N ASP A 190 10.64 -13.13 -14.18
CA ASP A 190 11.71 -13.10 -15.17
C ASP A 190 11.99 -14.49 -15.81
N SER A 191 11.57 -15.59 -15.17
CA SER A 191 11.70 -16.95 -15.71
C SER A 191 10.55 -17.37 -16.64
N ILE A 192 9.51 -16.57 -16.79
CA ILE A 192 8.34 -16.90 -17.60
C ILE A 192 8.55 -16.44 -19.05
N SER A 193 8.58 -17.40 -19.98
CA SER A 193 8.88 -17.13 -21.40
C SER A 193 7.80 -16.37 -22.16
N ASN A 194 6.55 -16.40 -21.74
CA ASN A 194 5.44 -15.71 -22.41
C ASN A 194 4.34 -15.37 -21.40
N PRO A 195 4.58 -14.36 -20.55
CA PRO A 195 3.61 -14.01 -19.50
C PRO A 195 2.30 -13.49 -20.11
N LYS A 196 1.18 -13.84 -19.46
CA LYS A 196 -0.11 -13.21 -19.76
C LYS A 196 -0.01 -11.71 -19.55
N ARG A 197 -0.81 -10.93 -20.28
CA ARG A 197 -0.79 -9.49 -20.25
C ARG A 197 -2.15 -8.94 -19.80
N CYS A 198 -2.12 -7.81 -19.12
CA CYS A 198 -3.32 -7.08 -18.74
C CYS A 198 -3.93 -6.35 -19.96
N ASN A 199 -5.25 -6.41 -20.10
CA ASN A 199 -5.93 -5.50 -21.01
C ASN A 199 -6.25 -4.20 -20.26
N MET A 200 -5.21 -3.39 -20.05
CA MET A 200 -5.30 -2.16 -19.25
C MET A 200 -6.33 -1.19 -19.80
N ASP A 201 -6.40 -0.99 -21.13
CA ASP A 201 -7.33 -0.05 -21.76
C ASP A 201 -8.79 -0.42 -21.48
N VAL A 202 -9.10 -1.72 -21.44
CA VAL A 202 -10.45 -2.20 -21.13
C VAL A 202 -10.77 -1.95 -19.65
N LEU A 203 -9.84 -2.26 -18.76
CA LEU A 203 -10.00 -2.00 -17.32
C LEU A 203 -10.21 -0.50 -17.05
N LEU A 204 -9.38 0.37 -17.63
CA LEU A 204 -9.48 1.82 -17.46
C LEU A 204 -10.82 2.38 -17.94
N ARG A 205 -11.36 1.86 -19.05
CA ARG A 205 -12.72 2.24 -19.53
C ARG A 205 -13.80 1.85 -18.53
N TYR A 206 -13.73 0.67 -17.92
CA TYR A 206 -14.69 0.25 -16.90
C TYR A 206 -14.57 1.05 -15.61
N ILE A 207 -13.34 1.37 -15.18
CA ILE A 207 -13.10 2.25 -14.04
C ILE A 207 -13.68 3.64 -14.31
N GLY A 208 -13.35 4.25 -15.45
CA GLY A 208 -13.85 5.56 -15.85
C GLY A 208 -15.37 5.63 -15.97
N GLY A 209 -16.01 4.53 -16.35
CA GLY A 209 -17.47 4.41 -16.44
C GLY A 209 -18.16 3.93 -15.15
N GLY A 210 -17.45 3.68 -14.05
CA GLY A 210 -18.00 3.19 -12.79
C GLY A 210 -18.68 1.80 -12.92
N LYS A 211 -18.19 0.92 -13.80
CA LYS A 211 -18.80 -0.38 -14.11
C LYS A 211 -18.15 -1.50 -13.31
N LEU A 212 -18.61 -1.69 -12.07
CA LEU A 212 -17.99 -2.64 -11.12
C LEU A 212 -17.82 -4.06 -11.69
N PHE A 213 -18.84 -4.64 -12.32
CA PHE A 213 -18.73 -5.98 -12.91
C PHE A 213 -17.67 -6.05 -14.03
N GLY A 214 -17.56 -4.97 -14.84
CA GLY A 214 -16.50 -4.86 -15.84
C GLY A 214 -15.11 -4.76 -15.22
N ILE A 215 -14.97 -4.02 -14.11
CA ILE A 215 -13.73 -3.96 -13.33
C ILE A 215 -13.37 -5.37 -12.83
N CYS A 216 -14.30 -6.06 -12.17
CA CYS A 216 -14.11 -7.40 -11.62
C CYS A 216 -13.67 -8.43 -12.68
N SER A 217 -14.21 -8.33 -13.89
CA SER A 217 -13.86 -9.23 -15.00
C SER A 217 -12.49 -8.94 -15.61
N ASN A 218 -11.86 -7.81 -15.28
CA ASN A 218 -10.57 -7.37 -15.82
C ASN A 218 -9.50 -7.15 -14.76
N LEU A 219 -9.74 -7.59 -13.51
CA LEU A 219 -8.68 -7.64 -12.49
C LEU A 219 -7.54 -8.53 -12.96
N PHE A 220 -6.30 -8.09 -12.74
CA PHE A 220 -5.14 -8.82 -13.24
C PHE A 220 -3.90 -8.59 -12.38
N ASN A 221 -3.17 -9.65 -12.09
CA ASN A 221 -1.86 -9.54 -11.45
C ASN A 221 -0.89 -10.56 -12.05
N VAL A 222 0.07 -10.09 -12.82
CA VAL A 222 1.07 -10.95 -13.45
C VAL A 222 1.95 -11.68 -12.42
N LEU A 223 2.14 -11.10 -11.23
CA LEU A 223 2.91 -11.71 -10.15
C LEU A 223 2.14 -12.84 -9.44
N GLU A 224 0.80 -12.81 -9.41
CA GLU A 224 -0.01 -13.96 -8.95
C GLU A 224 0.24 -15.18 -9.85
N TYR A 225 0.19 -14.93 -11.16
CA TYR A 225 0.48 -15.99 -12.13
C TYR A 225 1.93 -16.52 -12.01
N ALA A 226 2.89 -15.63 -11.69
CA ALA A 226 4.28 -16.01 -11.46
C ALA A 226 4.49 -16.72 -10.11
N ALA A 227 3.72 -16.37 -9.08
CA ALA A 227 3.85 -16.95 -7.75
C ALA A 227 3.60 -18.45 -7.75
N ASP A 228 2.60 -18.93 -8.50
CA ASP A 228 2.20 -20.35 -8.64
C ASP A 228 2.17 -21.06 -7.27
N ARG A 229 1.37 -20.53 -6.35
CA ARG A 229 1.27 -20.99 -4.97
C ARG A 229 -0.13 -21.51 -4.65
N GLU A 230 -0.23 -22.71 -4.12
CA GLU A 230 -1.49 -23.32 -3.73
C GLU A 230 -2.24 -22.49 -2.67
N GLU A 231 -1.51 -21.90 -1.73
CA GLU A 231 -2.10 -21.05 -0.67
C GLU A 231 -2.79 -19.80 -1.25
N ILE A 232 -2.25 -19.22 -2.32
CA ILE A 232 -2.86 -18.08 -3.01
C ILE A 232 -4.11 -18.55 -3.79
N THR A 233 -4.00 -19.66 -4.52
CA THR A 233 -5.12 -20.24 -5.25
C THR A 233 -6.27 -20.60 -4.29
N HIS A 234 -5.95 -21.17 -3.13
CA HIS A 234 -6.94 -21.47 -2.08
C HIS A 234 -7.61 -20.20 -1.56
N ALA A 235 -6.82 -19.15 -1.26
CA ALA A 235 -7.35 -17.87 -0.78
C ALA A 235 -8.31 -17.22 -1.80
N VAL A 236 -7.93 -17.23 -3.10
CA VAL A 236 -8.80 -16.74 -4.18
C VAL A 236 -10.12 -17.54 -4.24
N GLN A 237 -10.05 -18.87 -4.13
CA GLN A 237 -11.24 -19.71 -4.17
C GLN A 237 -12.16 -19.51 -2.96
N GLU A 238 -11.58 -19.40 -1.75
CA GLU A 238 -12.34 -19.14 -0.52
C GLU A 238 -13.10 -17.80 -0.58
N LEU A 239 -12.47 -16.74 -1.08
CA LEU A 239 -13.14 -15.45 -1.27
C LEU A 239 -14.28 -15.56 -2.28
N LYS A 240 -14.08 -16.27 -3.40
CA LYS A 240 -15.14 -16.49 -4.41
C LYS A 240 -16.30 -17.31 -3.83
N ASN A 241 -16.00 -18.38 -3.10
CA ASN A 241 -17.01 -19.21 -2.43
C ASN A 241 -17.81 -18.43 -1.38
N SER A 242 -17.19 -17.39 -0.78
CA SER A 242 -17.84 -16.50 0.19
C SER A 242 -18.72 -15.42 -0.45
N GLY A 243 -18.76 -15.33 -1.80
CA GLY A 243 -19.62 -14.43 -2.55
C GLY A 243 -18.90 -13.23 -3.16
N ALA A 244 -17.56 -13.22 -3.22
CA ALA A 244 -16.83 -12.18 -3.92
C ALA A 244 -17.13 -12.21 -5.44
N LEU A 245 -17.38 -11.03 -6.05
CA LEU A 245 -17.56 -10.86 -7.48
C LEU A 245 -16.29 -11.25 -8.26
N SER A 246 -15.14 -11.02 -7.69
CA SER A 246 -13.83 -11.44 -8.15
C SER A 246 -12.85 -11.45 -6.99
N ALA A 247 -11.74 -12.16 -7.13
CA ALA A 247 -10.66 -12.18 -6.13
C ALA A 247 -9.30 -12.26 -6.83
N LEU A 248 -8.30 -11.59 -6.24
CA LEU A 248 -6.96 -11.44 -6.83
C LEU A 248 -5.91 -11.21 -5.73
N MET A 249 -4.70 -11.71 -5.94
CA MET A 249 -3.54 -11.37 -5.12
C MET A 249 -3.13 -9.91 -5.33
N THR A 250 -2.79 -9.19 -4.27
CA THR A 250 -2.29 -7.81 -4.38
C THR A 250 -0.77 -7.74 -4.39
N GLY A 251 -0.22 -6.90 -5.26
CA GLY A 251 1.23 -6.68 -5.35
C GLY A 251 2.01 -7.97 -5.57
N SER A 252 3.13 -8.12 -4.88
CA SER A 252 3.92 -9.36 -4.86
C SER A 252 3.33 -10.46 -3.99
N GLY A 253 2.19 -10.19 -3.33
CA GLY A 253 1.55 -11.12 -2.39
C GLY A 253 2.15 -11.01 -0.98
N SER A 254 1.68 -11.84 -0.09
CA SER A 254 0.78 -12.99 -0.26
C SER A 254 -0.72 -12.68 0.00
N ALA A 255 -1.08 -11.43 0.35
CA ALA A 255 -2.50 -11.12 0.58
C ALA A 255 -3.31 -11.19 -0.72
N VAL A 256 -4.56 -11.64 -0.56
CA VAL A 256 -5.56 -11.75 -1.61
C VAL A 256 -6.77 -10.91 -1.20
N PHE A 257 -7.31 -10.15 -2.11
CA PHE A 257 -8.54 -9.40 -1.88
C PHE A 257 -9.69 -9.93 -2.73
N GLY A 258 -10.89 -9.96 -2.14
CA GLY A 258 -12.15 -10.19 -2.83
C GLY A 258 -12.94 -8.91 -2.96
N VAL A 259 -13.60 -8.70 -4.09
CA VAL A 259 -14.45 -7.53 -4.37
C VAL A 259 -15.90 -7.88 -4.08
N PHE A 260 -16.59 -7.02 -3.35
CA PHE A 260 -18.00 -7.16 -2.96
C PHE A 260 -18.78 -5.90 -3.36
N LEU A 261 -20.10 -6.05 -3.55
CA LEU A 261 -20.96 -4.92 -3.94
C LEU A 261 -20.95 -3.78 -2.91
N ASP A 262 -20.95 -4.15 -1.62
CA ASP A 262 -21.04 -3.21 -0.51
C ASP A 262 -20.40 -3.77 0.76
N ILE A 263 -20.34 -2.93 1.79
CA ILE A 263 -19.73 -3.28 3.07
C ILE A 263 -20.50 -4.40 3.81
N ALA A 264 -21.82 -4.47 3.67
CA ALA A 264 -22.64 -5.47 4.35
C ALA A 264 -22.39 -6.87 3.79
N SER A 265 -22.32 -7.01 2.46
CA SER A 265 -21.97 -8.27 1.80
C SER A 265 -20.52 -8.70 2.11
N ALA A 266 -19.58 -7.74 2.18
CA ALA A 266 -18.21 -8.02 2.59
C ALA A 266 -18.10 -8.49 4.05
N GLN A 267 -18.84 -7.87 4.98
CA GLN A 267 -18.90 -8.29 6.38
C GLN A 267 -19.46 -9.70 6.53
N THR A 268 -20.58 -9.99 5.88
CA THR A 268 -21.21 -11.33 5.87
C THR A 268 -20.25 -12.39 5.31
N ALA A 269 -19.49 -12.06 4.27
CA ALA A 269 -18.49 -12.96 3.72
C ALA A 269 -17.32 -13.19 4.70
N ALA A 270 -16.85 -12.12 5.35
CA ALA A 270 -15.74 -12.19 6.30
C ALA A 270 -16.07 -13.06 7.53
N GLU A 271 -17.33 -13.12 7.96
CA GLU A 271 -17.77 -14.01 9.05
C GLU A 271 -17.57 -15.49 8.72
N LYS A 272 -17.69 -15.87 7.44
CA LYS A 272 -17.53 -17.26 6.97
C LYS A 272 -16.06 -17.67 6.79
N LEU A 273 -15.16 -16.69 6.68
CA LEU A 273 -13.73 -16.92 6.46
C LEU A 273 -13.02 -17.08 7.80
N SER A 274 -12.46 -18.24 8.07
CA SER A 274 -11.72 -18.57 9.30
C SER A 274 -10.35 -19.16 8.96
N GLY A 275 -9.43 -19.14 9.92
CA GLY A 275 -8.10 -19.76 9.78
C GLY A 275 -7.07 -18.95 9.00
N TRP A 276 -7.34 -17.66 8.70
CA TRP A 276 -6.41 -16.77 8.02
C TRP A 276 -5.59 -15.97 9.04
N SER A 277 -4.29 -15.83 8.82
CA SER A 277 -3.39 -15.04 9.69
C SER A 277 -3.74 -13.57 9.73
N TYR A 278 -4.37 -13.08 8.67
CA TYR A 278 -4.90 -11.73 8.57
C TYR A 278 -6.22 -11.73 7.82
N LYS A 279 -7.17 -10.97 8.33
CA LYS A 279 -8.47 -10.73 7.68
C LYS A 279 -8.93 -9.30 7.98
N CYS A 280 -9.31 -8.55 6.95
CA CYS A 280 -9.81 -7.19 7.08
C CYS A 280 -10.94 -6.96 6.08
N VAL A 281 -11.99 -6.27 6.53
CA VAL A 281 -13.05 -5.71 5.67
C VAL A 281 -12.76 -4.24 5.49
N CYS A 282 -12.73 -3.77 4.25
CA CYS A 282 -12.36 -2.39 3.95
C CYS A 282 -13.05 -1.86 2.69
N GLN A 283 -12.91 -0.57 2.45
CA GLN A 283 -13.46 0.15 1.31
C GLN A 283 -12.38 0.99 0.63
N PRO A 284 -12.59 1.41 -0.64
CA PRO A 284 -11.76 2.43 -1.27
C PRO A 284 -11.74 3.71 -0.45
N VAL A 285 -10.56 4.32 -0.31
CA VAL A 285 -10.40 5.66 0.27
C VAL A 285 -9.71 6.59 -0.73
N LYS A 286 -9.96 7.90 -0.60
CA LYS A 286 -9.52 8.91 -1.57
C LYS A 286 -8.08 9.38 -1.35
N GLN A 287 -7.50 9.10 -0.19
CA GLN A 287 -6.16 9.54 0.21
C GLN A 287 -5.37 8.40 0.83
N GLY A 288 -4.05 8.52 0.88
CA GLY A 288 -3.18 7.48 1.44
C GLY A 288 -2.98 7.59 2.95
N TRP A 289 -3.49 8.65 3.57
CA TRP A 289 -3.31 8.97 4.98
C TRP A 289 -4.44 9.87 5.49
N GLU A 290 -4.59 9.96 6.82
CA GLU A 290 -5.60 10.83 7.46
C GLU A 290 -5.12 11.22 8.86
N PHE A 291 -5.14 12.53 9.19
CA PHE A 291 -4.92 12.96 10.55
C PHE A 291 -6.11 12.59 11.45
N VAL A 292 -5.78 12.17 12.68
CA VAL A 292 -6.77 11.84 13.73
C VAL A 292 -6.72 12.95 14.78
N TYR A 293 -7.81 13.71 14.89
CA TYR A 293 -7.96 14.83 15.82
C TYR A 293 -8.67 14.39 17.10
#